data_4188a91e9214fd05d569755031556c71
#
_entry.id   4188a91e9214fd05d569755031556c71
#
_cell.length_a   1.000
_cell.length_b   1.000
_cell.length_c   1.000
_cell.angle_alpha   90.00
_cell.angle_beta   90.00
_cell.angle_gamma   90.00
#
_symmetry.space_group_name_H-M   'P 1'
#
loop_
_entity.id
_entity.type
_entity.pdbx_description
1 polymer ?
#
loop_
_entity_poly.entity_id
_entity_poly.type
_entity_poly.pdbx_seq_one_letter_code
_entity_poly.pdbx_strand_id
1 'polypeptide(L)'
;VRHSTGRHRRTRTLSIAAAVVVASGAGGVYLGLAPDGASAAATTVTVSTAAQLESAVKGAAAGTVIQVRGGTYYPAKTLKSTANGTGSARITLRAYGSEKVKIDGSKLADGSWLAGIYGDYWTVQNIIWQNSPAQGFVATSSVGGVFKNLVTANNGDSGFTLRGDGTTNNLVQNLDSYGNYDAAGHGQNADGIAVKFGSGTGNRIAGARLYNNSDDGLDLWQFSSPVVVERSWAYGNGKNRWNDGAFEGNGNGFKLGGGGASVAHSVNNNAAWDNMLHGFTENSNTGAMRLNRNTAYVNASSGFYFATGKARLARNLSVSNRGGLSKLGSSTVSAANNWDSGVKTPAFKSKDATSAGASRQGGGALPVTSFLTTGSGAIGSGMG
;
A
#
# COMPACT_ATOMS: atom_id res chain seq x y z
N VAL A 1 -9.32 22.69 22.88
CA VAL A 1 -7.98 23.14 22.52
C VAL A 1 -8.01 23.45 21.03
N ARG A 2 -7.83 24.75 20.69
CA ARG A 2 -7.88 25.23 19.30
C ARG A 2 -6.57 24.83 18.59
N HIS A 3 -6.64 24.00 17.53
CA HIS A 3 -5.52 23.78 16.63
C HIS A 3 -5.48 24.86 15.56
N SER A 4 -4.39 25.64 15.58
CA SER A 4 -4.02 26.60 14.55
C SER A 4 -3.60 25.87 13.27
N THR A 5 -4.33 26.07 12.18
CA THR A 5 -3.98 25.58 10.84
C THR A 5 -3.03 26.55 10.18
N GLY A 6 -1.73 26.37 10.36
CA GLY A 6 -0.71 27.08 9.59
C GLY A 6 -0.64 26.52 8.16
N ARG A 7 -1.21 27.26 7.19
CA ARG A 7 -1.02 26.98 5.77
C ARG A 7 0.41 27.36 5.36
N HIS A 8 1.33 26.44 5.29
CA HIS A 8 2.58 26.65 4.58
C HIS A 8 2.39 26.45 3.07
N ARG A 9 2.19 27.54 2.36
CA ARG A 9 2.39 27.57 0.90
C ARG A 9 3.89 27.40 0.63
N ARG A 10 4.30 26.21 0.14
CA ARG A 10 5.64 26.04 -0.41
C ARG A 10 5.69 26.68 -1.79
N THR A 11 6.33 27.85 -1.88
CA THR A 11 6.76 28.43 -3.16
C THR A 11 7.89 27.57 -3.69
N ARG A 12 7.69 26.94 -4.84
CA ARG A 12 8.76 26.24 -5.56
C ARG A 12 9.63 27.29 -6.23
N THR A 13 10.81 27.52 -5.70
CA THR A 13 11.84 28.30 -6.38
C THR A 13 12.60 27.34 -7.31
N LEU A 14 12.48 27.53 -8.61
CA LEU A 14 13.38 26.91 -9.58
C LEU A 14 14.73 27.59 -9.45
N SER A 15 15.75 26.91 -8.96
CA SER A 15 17.12 27.36 -8.99
C SER A 15 17.73 26.93 -10.33
N ILE A 16 17.90 27.87 -11.24
CA ILE A 16 18.68 27.69 -12.46
C ILE A 16 20.12 27.97 -12.10
N ALA A 17 20.97 26.94 -12.07
CA ALA A 17 22.41 27.10 -11.94
C ALA A 17 22.99 27.28 -13.36
N ALA A 18 23.35 28.49 -13.71
CA ALA A 18 24.11 28.77 -14.92
C ALA A 18 25.62 28.69 -14.63
N ALA A 19 26.31 27.74 -15.26
CA ALA A 19 27.77 27.69 -15.24
C ALA A 19 28.30 28.59 -16.40
N VAL A 20 28.99 29.65 -16.07
CA VAL A 20 29.67 30.50 -17.04
C VAL A 20 31.12 30.03 -17.22
N VAL A 21 31.46 29.55 -18.42
CA VAL A 21 32.85 29.27 -18.81
C VAL A 21 33.31 30.48 -19.65
N VAL A 22 34.27 31.26 -19.13
CA VAL A 22 34.91 32.35 -19.87
C VAL A 22 36.16 31.79 -20.54
N ALA A 23 36.14 31.68 -21.88
CA ALA A 23 37.35 31.47 -22.68
C ALA A 23 37.75 32.80 -23.33
N SER A 24 38.93 33.33 -22.97
CA SER A 24 39.52 34.53 -23.56
C SER A 24 40.26 34.18 -24.84
N GLY A 25 39.66 34.52 -25.99
CA GLY A 25 40.28 34.49 -27.32
C GLY A 25 39.38 35.18 -28.30
N ALA A 26 39.94 36.13 -29.07
CA ALA A 26 39.22 37.08 -29.93
C ALA A 26 38.28 36.39 -30.93
N GLY A 27 37.01 36.81 -30.91
CA GLY A 27 36.04 36.48 -31.96
C GLY A 27 34.79 35.76 -31.46
N GLY A 28 33.71 36.50 -31.20
CA GLY A 28 32.34 35.99 -31.13
C GLY A 28 31.95 35.30 -29.82
N VAL A 29 31.09 35.95 -29.02
CA VAL A 29 30.43 35.29 -27.88
C VAL A 29 29.34 34.36 -28.42
N TYR A 30 29.60 33.06 -28.43
CA TYR A 30 28.55 32.03 -28.57
C TYR A 30 28.02 31.70 -27.18
N LEU A 31 26.83 32.16 -26.88
CA LEU A 31 26.05 31.63 -25.75
C LEU A 31 25.56 30.23 -26.15
N GLY A 32 26.37 29.19 -25.90
CA GLY A 32 25.93 27.82 -25.97
C GLY A 32 25.04 27.55 -24.78
N LEU A 33 23.73 27.38 -25.00
CA LEU A 33 22.87 26.73 -24.06
C LEU A 33 23.44 25.31 -23.86
N ALA A 34 23.86 24.99 -22.65
CA ALA A 34 24.18 23.60 -22.33
C ALA A 34 22.94 22.73 -22.63
N PRO A 35 23.10 21.58 -23.29
CA PRO A 35 21.96 20.74 -23.57
C PRO A 35 21.32 20.32 -22.23
N ASP A 36 20.04 20.65 -22.03
CA ASP A 36 19.21 20.11 -21.00
C ASP A 36 19.24 18.59 -21.13
N GLY A 37 19.81 17.88 -20.15
CA GLY A 37 19.73 16.43 -20.12
C GLY A 37 21.01 15.65 -19.83
N ALA A 38 21.99 16.18 -19.14
CA ALA A 38 22.99 15.32 -18.54
C ALA A 38 22.29 14.52 -17.42
N SER A 39 21.80 13.30 -17.76
CA SER A 39 21.38 12.32 -16.77
C SER A 39 22.58 12.11 -15.84
N ALA A 40 22.44 12.50 -14.58
CA ALA A 40 23.46 12.20 -13.58
C ALA A 40 23.73 10.70 -13.65
N ALA A 41 24.98 10.29 -13.85
CA ALA A 41 25.36 8.90 -13.93
C ALA A 41 24.86 8.18 -12.67
N ALA A 42 24.14 7.08 -12.85
CA ALA A 42 23.57 6.33 -11.76
C ALA A 42 24.69 5.84 -10.81
N THR A 43 24.73 6.36 -9.59
CA THR A 43 25.72 5.94 -8.59
C THR A 43 25.21 4.69 -7.90
N THR A 44 25.89 3.55 -8.08
CA THR A 44 25.55 2.30 -7.40
C THR A 44 26.37 2.14 -6.14
N VAL A 45 25.70 1.90 -5.00
CA VAL A 45 26.30 1.63 -3.70
C VAL A 45 25.83 0.25 -3.23
N THR A 46 26.78 -0.66 -2.96
CA THR A 46 26.48 -1.97 -2.37
C THR A 46 26.75 -1.92 -0.87
N VAL A 47 25.77 -2.36 -0.07
CA VAL A 47 25.85 -2.34 1.39
C VAL A 47 25.68 -3.74 1.97
N SER A 48 26.41 -4.05 3.06
CA SER A 48 26.42 -5.33 3.74
C SER A 48 26.29 -5.23 5.27
N THR A 49 26.17 -4.02 5.81
CA THR A 49 25.94 -3.77 7.24
C THR A 49 24.79 -2.77 7.45
N ALA A 50 24.18 -2.79 8.65
CA ALA A 50 23.11 -1.85 9.00
C ALA A 50 23.59 -0.39 8.94
N ALA A 51 24.81 -0.11 9.44
CA ALA A 51 25.38 1.23 9.40
C ALA A 51 25.62 1.74 7.98
N GLN A 52 26.10 0.87 7.06
CA GLN A 52 26.24 1.24 5.64
C GLN A 52 24.86 1.51 5.01
N LEU A 53 23.84 0.70 5.32
CA LEU A 53 22.47 0.90 4.83
C LEU A 53 21.91 2.23 5.32
N GLU A 54 22.02 2.54 6.62
CA GLU A 54 21.58 3.81 7.19
C GLU A 54 22.25 5.01 6.50
N SER A 55 23.56 4.94 6.31
CA SER A 55 24.35 5.98 5.63
C SER A 55 23.92 6.14 4.17
N ALA A 56 23.76 5.04 3.44
CA ALA A 56 23.35 5.06 2.04
C ALA A 56 21.93 5.61 1.85
N VAL A 57 20.96 5.23 2.69
CA VAL A 57 19.58 5.75 2.64
C VAL A 57 19.55 7.24 2.99
N LYS A 58 20.28 7.68 4.01
CA LYS A 58 20.38 9.08 4.42
C LYS A 58 21.06 9.95 3.37
N GLY A 59 22.14 9.45 2.75
CA GLY A 59 22.96 10.18 1.77
C GLY A 59 22.52 10.00 0.32
N ALA A 60 21.39 9.32 0.06
CA ALA A 60 20.89 9.09 -1.29
C ALA A 60 20.60 10.41 -2.01
N ALA A 61 20.86 10.42 -3.32
CA ALA A 61 20.55 11.53 -4.25
C ALA A 61 19.88 10.97 -5.51
N ALA A 62 19.36 11.83 -6.36
CA ALA A 62 18.76 11.42 -7.63
C ALA A 62 19.70 10.51 -8.43
N GLY A 63 19.20 9.37 -8.90
CA GLY A 63 19.96 8.35 -9.62
C GLY A 63 20.73 7.35 -8.75
N THR A 64 20.72 7.50 -7.43
CA THR A 64 21.39 6.53 -6.53
C THR A 64 20.68 5.17 -6.55
N VAL A 65 21.47 4.09 -6.72
CA VAL A 65 21.02 2.70 -6.60
C VAL A 65 21.71 2.06 -5.39
N ILE A 66 20.94 1.80 -4.33
CA ILE A 66 21.41 1.12 -3.12
C ILE A 66 21.08 -0.37 -3.27
N GLN A 67 22.12 -1.20 -3.36
CA GLN A 67 22.01 -2.65 -3.43
C GLN A 67 22.38 -3.27 -2.09
N VAL A 68 21.44 -3.96 -1.47
CA VAL A 68 21.61 -4.55 -0.15
C VAL A 68 21.93 -6.03 -0.29
N ARG A 69 23.08 -6.46 0.25
CA ARG A 69 23.46 -7.88 0.25
C ARG A 69 22.52 -8.70 1.13
N GLY A 70 22.42 -9.99 0.86
CA GLY A 70 21.59 -10.91 1.62
C GLY A 70 21.98 -10.96 3.10
N GLY A 71 20.97 -11.01 3.97
CA GLY A 71 21.17 -11.05 5.41
C GLY A 71 20.04 -10.37 6.18
N THR A 72 20.20 -10.31 7.50
CA THR A 72 19.30 -9.58 8.41
C THR A 72 20.02 -8.36 8.95
N TYR A 73 19.41 -7.20 8.79
CA TYR A 73 19.95 -5.90 9.19
C TYR A 73 19.12 -5.34 10.34
N TYR A 74 19.78 -4.95 11.41
CA TYR A 74 19.17 -4.33 12.59
C TYR A 74 19.60 -2.86 12.65
N PRO A 75 18.81 -1.94 12.05
CA PRO A 75 19.14 -0.51 12.12
C PRO A 75 19.06 -0.02 13.56
N ALA A 76 19.95 0.91 13.93
CA ALA A 76 19.96 1.51 15.26
C ALA A 76 18.88 2.59 15.45
N LYS A 77 18.30 3.07 14.35
CA LYS A 77 17.22 4.07 14.28
C LYS A 77 16.42 3.90 13.00
N THR A 78 15.27 4.56 12.92
CA THR A 78 14.44 4.61 11.70
C THR A 78 15.31 4.89 10.47
N LEU A 79 15.22 4.02 9.46
CA LEU A 79 15.80 4.28 8.13
C LEU A 79 15.03 5.42 7.46
N LYS A 80 15.60 6.64 7.50
CA LYS A 80 14.88 7.85 7.05
C LYS A 80 15.61 8.53 5.90
N SER A 81 14.83 8.93 4.87
CA SER A 81 15.33 9.78 3.80
C SER A 81 14.31 10.86 3.43
N THR A 82 14.83 12.07 3.13
CA THR A 82 14.09 13.19 2.55
C THR A 82 14.54 13.50 1.13
N ALA A 83 15.45 12.67 0.58
CA ALA A 83 16.02 12.87 -0.74
C ALA A 83 14.98 12.62 -1.83
N ASN A 84 14.99 13.49 -2.85
CA ASN A 84 14.15 13.35 -4.01
C ASN A 84 14.94 12.76 -5.18
N GLY A 85 14.39 11.71 -5.79
CA GLY A 85 14.71 11.34 -7.15
C GLY A 85 13.97 12.22 -8.16
N THR A 86 14.06 11.85 -9.42
CA THR A 86 13.24 12.40 -10.51
C THR A 86 12.65 11.26 -11.34
N GLY A 87 11.72 11.53 -12.25
CA GLY A 87 11.16 10.52 -13.15
C GLY A 87 12.23 9.80 -13.98
N SER A 88 13.28 10.50 -14.39
CA SER A 88 14.41 9.99 -15.17
C SER A 88 15.61 9.52 -14.32
N ALA A 89 15.70 9.93 -13.05
CA ALA A 89 16.79 9.58 -12.14
C ALA A 89 16.22 9.18 -10.77
N ARG A 90 15.55 8.04 -10.71
CA ARG A 90 14.93 7.51 -9.48
C ARG A 90 15.99 7.10 -8.46
N ILE A 91 15.65 7.22 -7.18
CA ILE A 91 16.45 6.61 -6.12
C ILE A 91 15.93 5.18 -5.93
N THR A 92 16.83 4.21 -5.99
CA THR A 92 16.46 2.80 -5.89
C THR A 92 17.10 2.15 -4.66
N LEU A 93 16.28 1.51 -3.83
CA LEU A 93 16.72 0.64 -2.73
C LEU A 93 16.23 -0.78 -3.03
N ARG A 94 17.15 -1.73 -3.19
CA ARG A 94 16.79 -3.10 -3.56
C ARG A 94 17.74 -4.15 -3.01
N ALA A 95 17.29 -5.39 -2.94
CA ALA A 95 18.16 -6.52 -2.74
C ALA A 95 19.20 -6.63 -3.88
N TYR A 96 20.38 -7.12 -3.56
CA TYR A 96 21.40 -7.45 -4.56
C TYR A 96 20.99 -8.74 -5.29
N GLY A 97 20.78 -8.66 -6.59
CA GLY A 97 20.29 -9.80 -7.37
C GLY A 97 18.98 -10.39 -6.80
N SER A 98 19.00 -11.67 -6.50
CA SER A 98 17.90 -12.42 -5.87
C SER A 98 18.14 -12.74 -4.39
N GLU A 99 19.12 -12.10 -3.76
CA GLU A 99 19.48 -12.34 -2.36
C GLU A 99 18.33 -11.94 -1.42
N LYS A 100 18.13 -12.73 -0.35
CA LYS A 100 17.07 -12.47 0.63
C LYS A 100 17.54 -11.44 1.66
N VAL A 101 16.91 -10.27 1.65
CA VAL A 101 17.22 -9.16 2.56
C VAL A 101 16.08 -9.00 3.56
N LYS A 102 16.43 -8.94 4.86
CA LYS A 102 15.51 -8.61 5.96
C LYS A 102 16.00 -7.37 6.67
N ILE A 103 15.14 -6.38 6.81
CA ILE A 103 15.35 -5.24 7.70
C ILE A 103 14.48 -5.50 8.92
N ASP A 104 15.10 -5.62 10.08
CA ASP A 104 14.48 -6.07 11.33
C ASP A 104 14.52 -4.95 12.38
N GLY A 105 13.35 -4.49 12.79
CA GLY A 105 13.18 -3.38 13.73
C GLY A 105 13.23 -3.76 15.21
N SER A 106 13.46 -5.04 15.55
CA SER A 106 13.39 -5.52 16.93
C SER A 106 14.40 -4.89 17.90
N LYS A 107 15.37 -4.11 17.39
CA LYS A 107 16.34 -3.36 18.18
C LYS A 107 16.08 -1.85 18.19
N LEU A 108 15.01 -1.39 17.56
CA LEU A 108 14.60 0.02 17.60
C LEU A 108 13.97 0.37 18.95
N ALA A 109 14.06 1.64 19.32
CA ALA A 109 13.32 2.16 20.47
C ALA A 109 11.81 2.07 20.25
N ASP A 110 11.05 1.88 21.33
CA ASP A 110 9.59 1.83 21.30
C ASP A 110 8.98 3.02 20.55
N GLY A 111 7.91 2.77 19.80
CA GLY A 111 7.22 3.76 18.99
C GLY A 111 7.97 4.21 17.72
N SER A 112 9.16 3.68 17.44
CA SER A 112 9.90 4.01 16.22
C SER A 112 9.33 3.27 15.02
N TRP A 113 9.22 3.94 13.88
CA TRP A 113 8.99 3.30 12.59
C TRP A 113 10.26 2.63 12.09
N LEU A 114 10.15 1.52 11.39
CA LEU A 114 11.33 0.88 10.81
C LEU A 114 11.90 1.67 9.64
N ALA A 115 11.02 2.18 8.74
CA ALA A 115 11.44 3.03 7.64
C ALA A 115 10.48 4.20 7.41
N GLY A 116 11.02 5.36 7.02
CA GLY A 116 10.28 6.57 6.66
C GLY A 116 10.87 7.27 5.43
N ILE A 117 10.20 7.19 4.28
CA ILE A 117 10.57 7.88 3.06
C ILE A 117 9.68 9.12 2.90
N TYR A 118 10.30 10.30 2.87
CA TYR A 118 9.66 11.61 2.73
C TYR A 118 9.97 12.26 1.37
N GLY A 119 10.74 11.59 0.54
CA GLY A 119 11.16 12.07 -0.77
C GLY A 119 10.38 11.44 -1.92
N ASP A 120 10.55 12.05 -3.09
CA ASP A 120 9.88 11.69 -4.32
C ASP A 120 10.67 10.67 -5.16
N TYR A 121 9.98 9.92 -6.02
CA TYR A 121 10.54 9.03 -7.03
C TYR A 121 11.50 7.97 -6.47
N TRP A 122 11.17 7.43 -5.30
CA TRP A 122 11.83 6.25 -4.78
C TRP A 122 11.29 4.96 -5.43
N THR A 123 12.20 4.01 -5.69
CA THR A 123 11.86 2.62 -5.97
C THR A 123 12.42 1.76 -4.85
N VAL A 124 11.53 1.05 -4.11
CA VAL A 124 11.93 0.12 -3.07
C VAL A 124 11.42 -1.27 -3.46
N GLN A 125 12.31 -2.27 -3.54
CA GLN A 125 11.89 -3.57 -4.04
C GLN A 125 12.67 -4.76 -3.45
N ASN A 126 11.98 -5.91 -3.35
CA ASN A 126 12.54 -7.20 -2.97
C ASN A 126 13.16 -7.22 -1.55
N ILE A 127 12.52 -6.54 -0.59
CA ILE A 127 13.00 -6.42 0.79
C ILE A 127 11.88 -6.79 1.77
N ILE A 128 12.24 -7.48 2.85
CA ILE A 128 11.36 -7.81 3.98
C ILE A 128 11.60 -6.77 5.08
N TRP A 129 10.52 -6.14 5.55
CA TRP A 129 10.48 -5.16 6.65
C TRP A 129 9.69 -5.75 7.80
N GLN A 130 10.35 -6.08 8.90
CA GLN A 130 9.70 -6.84 9.97
C GLN A 130 10.05 -6.35 11.37
N ASN A 131 9.20 -6.73 12.33
CA ASN A 131 9.44 -6.55 13.76
C ASN A 131 9.69 -5.08 14.16
N SER A 132 9.08 -4.12 13.48
CA SER A 132 9.10 -2.72 13.91
C SER A 132 8.32 -2.54 15.20
N PRO A 133 8.78 -1.71 16.18
CA PRO A 133 7.96 -1.36 17.35
C PRO A 133 6.69 -0.56 17.02
N ALA A 134 6.62 0.05 15.84
CA ALA A 134 5.43 0.73 15.30
C ALA A 134 5.28 0.37 13.81
N GLN A 135 5.00 1.34 12.92
CA GLN A 135 4.82 1.07 11.47
C GLN A 135 6.06 0.43 10.83
N GLY A 136 5.82 -0.54 9.93
CA GLY A 136 6.90 -1.21 9.21
C GLY A 136 7.56 -0.29 8.18
N PHE A 137 6.85 0.13 7.16
CA PHE A 137 7.33 1.01 6.10
C PHE A 137 6.36 2.16 5.85
N VAL A 138 6.84 3.39 5.91
CA VAL A 138 6.03 4.60 5.73
C VAL A 138 6.57 5.45 4.59
N ALA A 139 5.72 5.82 3.63
CA ALA A 139 6.00 6.87 2.66
C ALA A 139 5.08 8.07 2.94
N THR A 140 5.66 9.25 3.18
CA THR A 140 4.93 10.45 3.57
C THR A 140 5.07 11.53 2.52
N SER A 141 3.95 12.05 2.02
CA SER A 141 3.88 13.12 1.00
C SER A 141 4.73 12.82 -0.24
N SER A 142 4.92 11.53 -0.55
CA SER A 142 5.78 11.05 -1.63
C SER A 142 5.07 11.11 -2.97
N VAL A 143 5.81 11.51 -4.01
CA VAL A 143 5.33 11.55 -5.39
C VAL A 143 6.05 10.49 -6.22
N GLY A 144 5.30 9.71 -7.00
CA GLY A 144 5.85 8.77 -7.98
C GLY A 144 6.64 7.61 -7.36
N GLY A 145 6.42 7.27 -6.09
CA GLY A 145 7.05 6.12 -5.43
C GLY A 145 6.65 4.79 -6.08
N VAL A 146 7.57 3.83 -6.17
CA VAL A 146 7.32 2.44 -6.60
C VAL A 146 7.80 1.49 -5.51
N PHE A 147 6.84 0.84 -4.86
CA PHE A 147 7.06 -0.10 -3.77
C PHE A 147 6.65 -1.49 -4.24
N LYS A 148 7.62 -2.34 -4.60
CA LYS A 148 7.35 -3.56 -5.34
C LYS A 148 7.96 -4.80 -4.70
N ASN A 149 7.20 -5.91 -4.68
CA ASN A 149 7.66 -7.20 -4.15
C ASN A 149 8.20 -7.07 -2.71
N LEU A 150 7.53 -6.30 -1.88
CA LEU A 150 7.89 -6.13 -0.49
C LEU A 150 7.14 -7.14 0.39
N VAL A 151 7.72 -7.42 1.54
CA VAL A 151 7.04 -8.08 2.65
C VAL A 151 7.09 -7.13 3.85
N THR A 152 5.96 -6.92 4.53
CA THR A 152 5.90 -6.21 5.81
C THR A 152 5.24 -7.13 6.83
N ALA A 153 5.93 -7.49 7.91
CA ALA A 153 5.45 -8.54 8.80
C ALA A 153 5.74 -8.27 10.27
N ASN A 154 4.80 -8.63 11.13
CA ASN A 154 4.95 -8.60 12.59
C ASN A 154 5.39 -7.22 13.10
N ASN A 155 4.86 -6.14 12.54
CA ASN A 155 5.13 -4.78 12.98
C ASN A 155 4.11 -4.36 14.04
N GLY A 156 4.52 -3.45 14.92
CA GLY A 156 3.72 -2.93 16.04
C GLY A 156 2.63 -1.93 15.67
N ASP A 157 2.39 -1.71 14.38
CA ASP A 157 1.31 -0.93 13.77
C ASP A 157 1.22 -1.38 12.31
N SER A 158 0.56 -0.63 11.43
CA SER A 158 0.36 -0.98 10.02
C SER A 158 1.66 -1.38 9.31
N GLY A 159 1.61 -2.47 8.56
CA GLY A 159 2.79 -3.00 7.85
C GLY A 159 3.35 -2.01 6.83
N PHE A 160 2.49 -1.46 5.97
CA PHE A 160 2.85 -0.47 4.95
C PHE A 160 1.91 0.73 5.00
N THR A 161 2.45 1.94 4.99
CA THR A 161 1.65 3.17 5.07
C THR A 161 2.03 4.18 3.98
N LEU A 162 1.02 4.67 3.25
CA LEU A 162 1.08 5.93 2.48
C LEU A 162 0.31 7.00 3.25
N ARG A 163 0.89 8.17 3.49
CA ARG A 163 0.25 9.24 4.25
C ARG A 163 0.71 10.64 3.86
N GLY A 164 -0.05 11.61 4.32
CA GLY A 164 0.25 13.03 4.14
C GLY A 164 -0.27 13.62 2.85
N ASP A 165 -0.41 14.94 2.84
CA ASP A 165 -0.86 15.68 1.67
C ASP A 165 0.21 15.67 0.57
N GLY A 166 -0.23 15.60 -0.68
CA GLY A 166 0.65 15.49 -1.84
C GLY A 166 1.15 14.07 -2.12
N THR A 167 0.67 13.05 -1.38
CA THR A 167 0.95 11.64 -1.68
C THR A 167 0.33 11.27 -3.03
N THR A 168 1.12 11.29 -4.11
CA THR A 168 0.62 11.29 -5.49
C THR A 168 1.35 10.30 -6.39
N ASN A 169 0.61 9.61 -7.27
CA ASN A 169 1.17 8.70 -8.29
C ASN A 169 2.09 7.60 -7.72
N ASN A 170 1.79 7.09 -6.52
CA ASN A 170 2.54 5.99 -5.94
C ASN A 170 1.95 4.65 -6.35
N LEU A 171 2.83 3.68 -6.60
CA LEU A 171 2.47 2.30 -6.89
C LEU A 171 2.96 1.37 -5.78
N VAL A 172 2.04 0.70 -5.09
CA VAL A 172 2.32 -0.45 -4.22
C VAL A 172 1.95 -1.71 -4.99
N GLN A 173 2.94 -2.52 -5.34
CA GLN A 173 2.73 -3.69 -6.19
C GLN A 173 3.29 -4.96 -5.54
N ASN A 174 2.48 -6.02 -5.52
CA ASN A 174 2.89 -7.35 -5.06
C ASN A 174 3.43 -7.34 -3.62
N LEU A 175 2.76 -6.62 -2.72
CA LEU A 175 3.09 -6.58 -1.29
C LEU A 175 2.47 -7.79 -0.59
N ASP A 176 3.24 -8.49 0.26
CA ASP A 176 2.72 -9.33 1.33
C ASP A 176 2.79 -8.58 2.65
N SER A 177 1.64 -8.35 3.31
CA SER A 177 1.62 -7.69 4.61
C SER A 177 0.80 -8.51 5.60
N TYR A 178 1.45 -8.96 6.69
CA TYR A 178 0.81 -9.89 7.61
C TYR A 178 1.35 -9.86 9.03
N GLY A 179 0.50 -10.32 9.97
CA GLY A 179 0.89 -10.51 11.37
C GLY A 179 1.16 -9.20 12.09
N ASN A 180 0.75 -8.06 11.55
CA ASN A 180 0.93 -6.77 12.19
C ASN A 180 -0.05 -6.61 13.35
N TYR A 181 0.43 -6.06 14.49
CA TYR A 181 -0.35 -5.97 15.72
C TYR A 181 0.09 -4.78 16.57
N ASP A 182 -0.83 -3.87 16.82
CA ASP A 182 -0.67 -2.72 17.73
C ASP A 182 -1.05 -3.14 19.16
N ALA A 183 -0.06 -3.48 19.96
CA ALA A 183 -0.28 -3.89 21.34
C ALA A 183 -0.84 -2.76 22.21
N ALA A 184 -0.42 -1.52 22.00
CA ALA A 184 -0.86 -0.36 22.78
C ALA A 184 -2.32 0.01 22.48
N GLY A 185 -2.77 -0.20 21.23
CA GLY A 185 -4.15 0.00 20.80
C GLY A 185 -4.97 -1.29 20.76
N HIS A 186 -4.52 -2.35 21.42
CA HIS A 186 -5.25 -3.63 21.47
C HIS A 186 -5.63 -4.17 20.08
N GLY A 187 -4.79 -3.90 19.09
CA GLY A 187 -4.98 -4.36 17.72
C GLY A 187 -5.72 -3.38 16.80
N GLN A 188 -6.15 -2.21 17.25
CA GLN A 188 -7.02 -1.29 16.48
C GLN A 188 -6.38 -0.59 15.28
N ASN A 189 -5.05 -0.52 15.17
CA ASN A 189 -4.39 0.33 14.19
C ASN A 189 -3.51 -0.44 13.19
N ALA A 190 -3.26 -1.70 13.44
CA ALA A 190 -2.28 -2.46 12.67
C ALA A 190 -2.91 -3.13 11.44
N ASP A 191 -3.02 -2.35 10.37
CA ASP A 191 -3.49 -2.81 9.06
C ASP A 191 -2.38 -3.51 8.25
N GLY A 192 -2.78 -4.26 7.23
CA GLY A 192 -1.85 -4.69 6.20
C GLY A 192 -1.30 -3.51 5.42
N ILE A 193 -2.19 -2.72 4.82
CA ILE A 193 -1.88 -1.44 4.16
C ILE A 193 -2.78 -0.34 4.73
N ALA A 194 -2.18 0.76 5.15
CA ALA A 194 -2.85 2.01 5.48
C ALA A 194 -2.58 3.07 4.40
N VAL A 195 -3.62 3.66 3.82
CA VAL A 195 -3.50 4.91 3.05
C VAL A 195 -4.32 5.95 3.80
N LYS A 196 -3.68 6.70 4.69
CA LYS A 196 -4.36 7.47 5.74
C LYS A 196 -3.88 8.92 5.83
N PHE A 197 -4.74 9.79 6.37
CA PHE A 197 -4.40 11.15 6.81
C PHE A 197 -3.67 11.98 5.74
N GLY A 198 -4.33 12.21 4.60
CA GLY A 198 -3.75 13.03 3.56
C GLY A 198 -4.55 13.07 2.27
N SER A 199 -3.87 13.48 1.21
CA SER A 199 -4.45 13.66 -0.11
C SER A 199 -3.41 13.46 -1.21
N GLY A 200 -3.90 13.26 -2.43
CA GLY A 200 -3.10 13.14 -3.65
C GLY A 200 -3.60 12.02 -4.56
N THR A 201 -3.68 12.31 -5.84
CA THR A 201 -4.28 11.42 -6.85
C THR A 201 -3.29 10.43 -7.45
N GLY A 202 -3.78 9.44 -8.19
CA GLY A 202 -2.95 8.51 -8.95
C GLY A 202 -2.31 7.39 -8.13
N ASN A 203 -2.64 7.24 -6.85
CA ASN A 203 -2.14 6.16 -6.02
C ASN A 203 -2.83 4.84 -6.39
N ARG A 204 -2.04 3.77 -6.51
CA ARG A 204 -2.50 2.46 -6.92
C ARG A 204 -1.90 1.35 -6.07
N ILE A 205 -2.74 0.42 -5.64
CA ILE A 205 -2.39 -0.81 -4.93
C ILE A 205 -2.79 -1.98 -5.82
N ALA A 206 -1.83 -2.84 -6.19
CA ALA A 206 -2.06 -3.93 -7.11
C ALA A 206 -1.36 -5.22 -6.67
N GLY A 207 -2.09 -6.36 -6.69
CA GLY A 207 -1.53 -7.66 -6.39
C GLY A 207 -1.05 -7.82 -4.94
N ALA A 208 -1.62 -7.08 -4.00
CA ALA A 208 -1.31 -7.22 -2.58
C ALA A 208 -1.96 -8.47 -1.97
N ARG A 209 -1.30 -9.06 -0.97
CA ARG A 209 -1.83 -10.12 -0.12
C ARG A 209 -1.71 -9.67 1.34
N LEU A 210 -2.86 -9.38 1.96
CA LEU A 210 -3.01 -8.68 3.24
C LEU A 210 -3.72 -9.61 4.22
N TYR A 211 -2.97 -10.21 5.15
CA TYR A 211 -3.57 -11.30 5.93
C TYR A 211 -3.08 -11.38 7.36
N ASN A 212 -3.96 -11.88 8.22
CA ASN A 212 -3.65 -12.12 9.63
C ASN A 212 -3.18 -10.87 10.38
N ASN A 213 -3.59 -9.67 9.96
CA ASN A 213 -3.35 -8.44 10.69
C ASN A 213 -4.39 -8.29 11.79
N SER A 214 -4.07 -7.59 12.85
CA SER A 214 -5.02 -7.41 13.96
C SER A 214 -6.16 -6.47 13.62
N ASP A 215 -5.97 -5.50 12.76
CA ASP A 215 -7.04 -4.63 12.26
C ASP A 215 -7.40 -5.01 10.82
N ASP A 216 -7.47 -4.09 9.91
CA ASP A 216 -7.96 -4.30 8.56
C ASP A 216 -6.89 -4.86 7.59
N GLY A 217 -7.32 -5.50 6.51
CA GLY A 217 -6.40 -5.84 5.44
C GLY A 217 -5.89 -4.58 4.75
N LEU A 218 -6.81 -3.72 4.31
CA LEU A 218 -6.54 -2.40 3.74
C LEU A 218 -7.45 -1.37 4.38
N ASP A 219 -6.89 -0.21 4.79
CA ASP A 219 -7.64 0.90 5.33
C ASP A 219 -7.31 2.24 4.62
N LEU A 220 -8.36 2.91 4.10
CA LEU A 220 -8.29 4.21 3.44
C LEU A 220 -8.82 5.35 4.34
N TRP A 221 -8.59 5.27 5.65
CA TRP A 221 -9.10 6.22 6.64
C TRP A 221 -8.60 7.64 6.40
N GLN A 222 -9.54 8.59 6.26
CA GLN A 222 -9.23 10.02 6.12
C GLN A 222 -8.22 10.35 5.00
N PHE A 223 -8.19 9.54 3.94
CA PHE A 223 -7.45 9.89 2.72
C PHE A 223 -8.41 10.49 1.70
N SER A 224 -8.27 11.77 1.43
CA SER A 224 -9.28 12.59 0.73
C SER A 224 -9.17 12.56 -0.80
N SER A 225 -8.42 11.62 -1.39
CA SER A 225 -8.28 11.49 -2.85
C SER A 225 -8.47 10.05 -3.32
N PRO A 226 -8.94 9.83 -4.56
CA PRO A 226 -9.19 8.50 -5.10
C PRO A 226 -7.94 7.61 -5.11
N VAL A 227 -8.12 6.37 -4.70
CA VAL A 227 -7.13 5.29 -4.76
C VAL A 227 -7.67 4.17 -5.63
N VAL A 228 -6.83 3.57 -6.46
CA VAL A 228 -7.14 2.37 -7.24
C VAL A 228 -6.62 1.15 -6.47
N VAL A 229 -7.52 0.19 -6.19
CA VAL A 229 -7.18 -1.09 -5.52
C VAL A 229 -7.60 -2.24 -6.43
N GLU A 230 -6.65 -3.05 -6.83
CA GLU A 230 -6.95 -4.10 -7.79
C GLU A 230 -6.14 -5.37 -7.60
N ARG A 231 -6.74 -6.52 -8.03
CA ARG A 231 -6.11 -7.83 -8.00
C ARG A 231 -5.41 -8.12 -6.68
N SER A 232 -6.06 -7.78 -5.56
CA SER A 232 -5.49 -7.92 -4.21
C SER A 232 -6.38 -8.82 -3.35
N TRP A 233 -5.76 -9.48 -2.39
CA TRP A 233 -6.42 -10.40 -1.46
C TRP A 233 -6.29 -9.89 -0.04
N ALA A 234 -7.39 -9.97 0.73
CA ALA A 234 -7.41 -9.63 2.15
C ALA A 234 -8.12 -10.74 2.93
N TYR A 235 -7.42 -11.41 3.86
CA TYR A 235 -8.02 -12.54 4.56
C TYR A 235 -7.49 -12.77 5.98
N GLY A 236 -8.36 -13.33 6.80
CA GLY A 236 -8.02 -13.71 8.17
C GLY A 236 -7.67 -12.55 9.07
N ASN A 237 -8.02 -11.30 8.69
CA ASN A 237 -7.76 -10.10 9.48
C ASN A 237 -8.75 -9.95 10.64
N GLY A 238 -8.36 -9.26 11.72
CA GLY A 238 -9.18 -9.01 12.92
C GLY A 238 -9.29 -10.19 13.88
N LYS A 239 -8.57 -11.29 13.66
CA LYS A 239 -8.57 -12.42 14.59
C LYS A 239 -7.53 -12.20 15.67
N ASN A 240 -7.95 -12.30 16.93
CA ASN A 240 -7.03 -12.23 18.06
C ASN A 240 -6.08 -13.44 18.10
N ARG A 241 -4.89 -13.25 17.56
CA ARG A 241 -3.80 -14.24 17.51
C ARG A 241 -2.74 -14.02 18.58
N TRP A 242 -2.88 -12.92 19.33
CA TRP A 242 -1.89 -12.47 20.33
C TRP A 242 -2.35 -12.71 21.76
N ASN A 243 -3.50 -13.38 21.95
CA ASN A 243 -4.12 -13.62 23.26
C ASN A 243 -4.34 -12.34 24.07
N ASP A 244 -4.63 -11.23 23.40
CA ASP A 244 -4.96 -9.97 24.05
C ASP A 244 -6.39 -10.04 24.60
N GLY A 245 -6.54 -9.96 25.93
CA GLY A 245 -7.84 -10.01 26.58
C GLY A 245 -8.72 -8.77 26.32
N ALA A 246 -8.13 -7.67 25.86
CA ALA A 246 -8.81 -6.43 25.50
C ALA A 246 -8.81 -6.16 23.99
N PHE A 247 -8.66 -7.20 23.18
CA PHE A 247 -8.54 -7.09 21.73
C PHE A 247 -9.73 -6.34 21.09
N GLU A 248 -9.42 -5.30 20.30
CA GLU A 248 -10.40 -4.38 19.68
C GLU A 248 -10.22 -4.23 18.14
N GLY A 249 -9.36 -5.04 17.51
CA GLY A 249 -9.16 -4.99 16.06
C GLY A 249 -10.45 -5.24 15.28
N ASN A 250 -10.72 -4.44 14.24
CA ASN A 250 -11.96 -4.49 13.47
C ASN A 250 -12.02 -5.68 12.52
N GLY A 251 -11.00 -5.86 11.70
CA GLY A 251 -10.87 -6.98 10.80
C GLY A 251 -11.76 -6.94 9.57
N ASN A 252 -11.86 -5.80 8.89
CA ASN A 252 -12.39 -5.78 7.54
C ASN A 252 -11.35 -6.29 6.53
N GLY A 253 -11.81 -6.85 5.41
CA GLY A 253 -10.92 -7.12 4.29
C GLY A 253 -10.42 -5.82 3.66
N PHE A 254 -11.35 -5.01 3.18
CA PHE A 254 -11.09 -3.71 2.56
C PHE A 254 -12.02 -2.65 3.16
N LYS A 255 -11.43 -1.74 3.94
CA LYS A 255 -12.10 -0.58 4.54
C LYS A 255 -11.79 0.65 3.68
N LEU A 256 -12.82 1.20 3.03
CA LEU A 256 -12.68 2.13 1.93
C LEU A 256 -13.04 3.57 2.33
N GLY A 257 -12.72 3.95 3.55
CA GLY A 257 -12.99 5.30 4.03
C GLY A 257 -13.00 5.44 5.53
N GLY A 258 -13.49 6.56 5.99
CA GLY A 258 -13.63 6.92 7.39
C GLY A 258 -13.44 8.40 7.64
N GLY A 259 -13.84 8.88 8.82
CA GLY A 259 -13.70 10.27 9.21
C GLY A 259 -14.50 11.26 8.34
N GLY A 260 -15.59 10.81 7.70
CA GLY A 260 -16.47 11.65 6.89
C GLY A 260 -15.94 12.02 5.50
N ALA A 261 -14.86 11.41 5.03
CA ALA A 261 -14.34 11.63 3.69
C ALA A 261 -15.34 11.15 2.61
N SER A 262 -15.55 11.95 1.55
CA SER A 262 -16.42 11.61 0.42
C SER A 262 -15.55 11.41 -0.83
N VAL A 263 -15.06 10.18 -1.03
CA VAL A 263 -14.03 9.87 -2.04
C VAL A 263 -14.47 8.73 -2.95
N ALA A 264 -14.26 8.90 -4.25
CA ALA A 264 -14.62 7.93 -5.28
C ALA A 264 -13.46 6.95 -5.58
N HIS A 265 -13.16 6.03 -4.67
CA HIS A 265 -12.18 4.98 -4.90
C HIS A 265 -12.61 4.01 -6.00
N SER A 266 -11.65 3.35 -6.66
CA SER A 266 -11.87 2.32 -7.67
C SER A 266 -11.31 0.99 -7.17
N VAL A 267 -12.20 -0.01 -6.97
CA VAL A 267 -11.88 -1.28 -6.30
C VAL A 267 -12.29 -2.43 -7.22
N ASN A 268 -11.31 -3.09 -7.84
CA ASN A 268 -11.60 -4.02 -8.92
C ASN A 268 -10.85 -5.33 -8.80
N ASN A 269 -11.54 -6.44 -9.03
CA ASN A 269 -10.95 -7.78 -9.09
C ASN A 269 -10.19 -8.19 -7.82
N ASN A 270 -10.72 -7.81 -6.63
CA ASN A 270 -10.14 -8.17 -5.34
C ASN A 270 -10.93 -9.30 -4.67
N ALA A 271 -10.32 -10.01 -3.74
CA ALA A 271 -10.99 -11.02 -2.94
C ALA A 271 -10.77 -10.79 -1.44
N ALA A 272 -11.86 -10.90 -0.66
CA ALA A 272 -11.86 -10.79 0.80
C ALA A 272 -12.51 -12.02 1.41
N TRP A 273 -11.78 -12.76 2.25
CA TRP A 273 -12.36 -13.94 2.90
C TRP A 273 -11.87 -14.15 4.32
N ASP A 274 -12.70 -14.80 5.13
CA ASP A 274 -12.36 -15.20 6.50
C ASP A 274 -11.91 -14.03 7.40
N ASN A 275 -12.36 -12.80 7.12
CA ASN A 275 -12.14 -11.63 7.95
C ASN A 275 -13.18 -11.52 9.06
N MET A 276 -12.82 -10.92 10.20
CA MET A 276 -13.68 -10.87 11.39
C MET A 276 -14.82 -9.86 11.30
N LEU A 277 -14.82 -8.99 10.28
CA LEU A 277 -15.93 -8.06 10.05
C LEU A 277 -16.41 -8.16 8.59
N HIS A 278 -16.37 -7.09 7.82
CA HIS A 278 -16.86 -7.07 6.45
C HIS A 278 -15.79 -7.51 5.43
N GLY A 279 -16.23 -8.08 4.31
CA GLY A 279 -15.34 -8.27 3.16
C GLY A 279 -14.91 -6.91 2.59
N PHE A 280 -15.90 -6.07 2.25
CA PHE A 280 -15.71 -4.70 1.73
C PHE A 280 -16.67 -3.77 2.44
N THR A 281 -16.18 -2.63 2.93
CA THR A 281 -17.00 -1.62 3.60
C THR A 281 -16.64 -0.20 3.16
N GLU A 282 -17.67 0.64 3.01
CA GLU A 282 -17.48 2.08 2.77
C GLU A 282 -16.96 2.83 3.99
N ASN A 283 -17.23 2.31 5.20
CA ASN A 283 -16.89 2.93 6.46
C ASN A 283 -17.18 4.44 6.51
N SER A 284 -18.44 4.81 6.29
CA SER A 284 -18.93 6.20 6.23
C SER A 284 -18.38 7.06 5.08
N ASN A 285 -17.71 6.48 4.09
CA ASN A 285 -17.36 7.19 2.86
C ASN A 285 -18.59 7.31 1.96
N THR A 286 -19.09 8.54 1.82
CA THR A 286 -20.30 8.83 1.01
C THR A 286 -20.00 9.04 -0.48
N GLY A 287 -18.74 8.92 -0.91
CA GLY A 287 -18.32 9.13 -2.29
C GLY A 287 -18.85 8.09 -3.29
N ALA A 288 -18.82 8.44 -4.56
CA ALA A 288 -19.28 7.59 -5.66
C ALA A 288 -18.23 6.51 -6.03
N MET A 289 -17.86 5.67 -5.07
CA MET A 289 -16.93 4.56 -5.27
C MET A 289 -17.41 3.60 -6.36
N ARG A 290 -16.47 2.93 -7.01
CA ARG A 290 -16.78 1.90 -8.02
C ARG A 290 -16.15 0.57 -7.59
N LEU A 291 -17.01 -0.43 -7.35
CA LEU A 291 -16.58 -1.78 -7.00
C LEU A 291 -17.02 -2.74 -8.13
N ASN A 292 -16.05 -3.33 -8.80
CA ASN A 292 -16.36 -4.22 -9.92
C ASN A 292 -15.58 -5.54 -9.81
N ARG A 293 -16.29 -6.68 -9.99
CA ARG A 293 -15.70 -8.02 -10.02
C ARG A 293 -14.88 -8.36 -8.75
N ASN A 294 -15.39 -7.98 -7.58
CA ASN A 294 -14.78 -8.40 -6.32
C ASN A 294 -15.50 -9.62 -5.75
N THR A 295 -14.81 -10.42 -4.96
CA THR A 295 -15.36 -11.59 -4.28
C THR A 295 -15.26 -11.42 -2.76
N ALA A 296 -16.37 -11.65 -2.03
CA ALA A 296 -16.41 -11.73 -0.58
C ALA A 296 -16.89 -13.14 -0.17
N TYR A 297 -16.13 -13.85 0.66
CA TYR A 297 -16.42 -15.22 1.04
C TYR A 297 -16.18 -15.47 2.53
N VAL A 298 -17.16 -16.05 3.22
CA VAL A 298 -17.12 -16.46 4.63
C VAL A 298 -16.59 -15.43 5.63
N ASN A 299 -16.75 -14.12 5.36
CA ASN A 299 -16.44 -13.11 6.35
C ASN A 299 -17.47 -13.15 7.50
N ALA A 300 -17.07 -12.75 8.71
CA ALA A 300 -17.93 -12.86 9.89
C ALA A 300 -19.08 -11.85 9.93
N SER A 301 -19.08 -10.84 9.06
CA SER A 301 -20.20 -9.91 8.86
C SER A 301 -20.62 -9.90 7.39
N SER A 302 -21.04 -8.75 6.83
CA SER A 302 -21.52 -8.64 5.46
C SER A 302 -20.38 -8.81 4.44
N GLY A 303 -20.68 -9.42 3.29
CA GLY A 303 -19.73 -9.46 2.18
C GLY A 303 -19.42 -8.04 1.66
N PHE A 304 -20.49 -7.24 1.45
CA PHE A 304 -20.41 -5.83 1.03
C PHE A 304 -21.31 -4.97 1.92
N TYR A 305 -20.74 -3.96 2.57
CA TYR A 305 -21.45 -3.03 3.45
C TYR A 305 -21.31 -1.59 2.91
N PHE A 306 -22.38 -1.09 2.26
CA PHE A 306 -22.45 0.23 1.61
C PHE A 306 -23.82 0.86 1.89
N ALA A 307 -24.03 1.25 3.14
CA ALA A 307 -25.33 1.65 3.67
C ALA A 307 -25.65 3.14 3.50
N THR A 308 -24.65 4.00 3.30
CA THR A 308 -24.81 5.47 3.35
C THR A 308 -24.31 6.19 2.10
N GLY A 309 -23.40 5.59 1.35
CA GLY A 309 -22.71 6.24 0.24
C GLY A 309 -23.42 6.11 -1.11
N LYS A 310 -22.79 6.69 -2.14
CA LYS A 310 -23.25 6.67 -3.54
C LYS A 310 -22.46 5.65 -4.37
N ALA A 311 -22.03 4.56 -3.74
CA ALA A 311 -21.22 3.55 -4.41
C ALA A 311 -21.96 2.89 -5.58
N ARG A 312 -21.20 2.42 -6.57
CA ARG A 312 -21.67 1.61 -7.70
C ARG A 312 -21.01 0.24 -7.64
N LEU A 313 -21.79 -0.79 -7.37
CA LEU A 313 -21.37 -2.17 -7.26
C LEU A 313 -21.81 -2.95 -8.49
N ALA A 314 -20.88 -3.52 -9.26
CA ALA A 314 -21.20 -4.27 -10.45
C ALA A 314 -20.40 -5.60 -10.53
N ARG A 315 -21.07 -6.68 -10.91
CA ARG A 315 -20.47 -8.00 -11.14
C ARG A 315 -19.66 -8.53 -9.94
N ASN A 316 -20.01 -8.13 -8.73
CA ASN A 316 -19.37 -8.66 -7.54
C ASN A 316 -20.02 -9.99 -7.11
N LEU A 317 -19.29 -10.80 -6.38
CA LEU A 317 -19.71 -12.09 -5.88
C LEU A 317 -19.57 -12.15 -4.36
N SER A 318 -20.65 -12.44 -3.66
CA SER A 318 -20.71 -12.56 -2.21
C SER A 318 -21.31 -13.91 -1.84
N VAL A 319 -20.58 -14.72 -1.06
CA VAL A 319 -21.00 -16.09 -0.73
C VAL A 319 -20.70 -16.40 0.74
N SER A 320 -21.69 -16.95 1.45
CA SER A 320 -21.56 -17.50 2.81
C SER A 320 -20.99 -16.51 3.84
N ASN A 321 -21.18 -15.21 3.67
CA ASN A 321 -20.83 -14.22 4.70
C ASN A 321 -21.92 -14.22 5.78
N ARG A 322 -21.57 -14.18 7.06
CA ARG A 322 -22.51 -14.38 8.19
C ARG A 322 -23.52 -13.24 8.32
N GLY A 323 -23.12 -12.00 8.06
CA GLY A 323 -24.00 -10.82 8.07
C GLY A 323 -24.76 -10.59 6.78
N GLY A 324 -24.78 -11.58 5.86
CA GLY A 324 -25.47 -11.51 4.57
C GLY A 324 -24.56 -11.19 3.40
N LEU A 325 -25.13 -11.26 2.19
CA LEU A 325 -24.39 -11.04 0.94
C LEU A 325 -24.00 -9.57 0.79
N SER A 326 -24.95 -8.67 1.04
CA SER A 326 -24.75 -7.22 0.97
C SER A 326 -25.69 -6.49 1.93
N LYS A 327 -25.26 -5.29 2.38
CA LYS A 327 -26.12 -4.30 3.05
C LYS A 327 -25.92 -2.96 2.33
N LEU A 328 -26.93 -2.55 1.56
CA LEU A 328 -26.84 -1.41 0.66
C LEU A 328 -27.87 -0.35 1.07
N GLY A 329 -27.47 0.92 1.03
CA GLY A 329 -28.35 2.06 1.20
C GLY A 329 -29.08 2.44 -0.11
N SER A 330 -30.09 3.28 0.01
CA SER A 330 -30.95 3.71 -1.11
C SER A 330 -30.19 4.48 -2.20
N SER A 331 -29.06 5.09 -1.88
CA SER A 331 -28.21 5.84 -2.82
C SER A 331 -27.17 4.98 -3.53
N THR A 332 -26.98 3.73 -3.09
CA THR A 332 -26.04 2.79 -3.69
C THR A 332 -26.66 2.12 -4.92
N VAL A 333 -25.92 2.13 -6.04
CA VAL A 333 -26.35 1.48 -7.28
C VAL A 333 -25.76 0.07 -7.35
N SER A 334 -26.62 -0.93 -7.57
CA SER A 334 -26.27 -2.34 -7.65
C SER A 334 -26.70 -2.91 -9.00
N ALA A 335 -25.78 -3.59 -9.72
CA ALA A 335 -26.10 -4.16 -11.04
C ALA A 335 -25.27 -5.42 -11.34
N ALA A 336 -25.95 -6.50 -11.72
CA ALA A 336 -25.34 -7.77 -12.11
C ALA A 336 -24.44 -8.41 -11.01
N ASN A 337 -24.68 -8.11 -9.76
CA ASN A 337 -24.08 -8.81 -8.62
C ASN A 337 -24.91 -10.05 -8.28
N ASN A 338 -24.35 -11.07 -7.61
CA ASN A 338 -25.11 -12.30 -7.31
C ASN A 338 -26.27 -12.11 -6.31
N TRP A 339 -26.41 -10.96 -5.69
CA TRP A 339 -27.57 -10.61 -4.85
C TRP A 339 -28.63 -9.80 -5.59
N ASP A 340 -28.38 -9.40 -6.83
CA ASP A 340 -29.37 -8.69 -7.65
C ASP A 340 -30.36 -9.69 -8.27
N SER A 341 -31.61 -9.24 -8.49
CA SER A 341 -32.67 -10.10 -9.01
C SER A 341 -32.30 -10.72 -10.37
N GLY A 342 -32.55 -12.01 -10.51
CA GLY A 342 -32.30 -12.76 -11.76
C GLY A 342 -30.82 -13.15 -11.98
N VAL A 343 -29.90 -12.74 -11.12
CA VAL A 343 -28.50 -13.14 -11.22
C VAL A 343 -28.26 -14.43 -10.44
N LYS A 344 -27.78 -15.47 -11.12
CA LYS A 344 -27.42 -16.74 -10.46
C LYS A 344 -26.05 -16.62 -9.79
N THR A 345 -25.94 -17.13 -8.57
CA THR A 345 -24.65 -17.31 -7.89
C THR A 345 -23.89 -18.47 -8.55
N PRO A 346 -22.73 -18.21 -9.21
CA PRO A 346 -21.95 -19.29 -9.81
C PRO A 346 -21.27 -20.11 -8.72
N ALA A 347 -21.08 -21.40 -8.99
CA ALA A 347 -20.28 -22.26 -8.12
C ALA A 347 -18.79 -21.92 -8.23
N PHE A 348 -18.09 -21.96 -7.10
CA PHE A 348 -16.64 -21.89 -7.10
C PHE A 348 -16.03 -23.20 -7.59
N LYS A 349 -14.94 -23.13 -8.36
CA LYS A 349 -14.14 -24.30 -8.76
C LYS A 349 -13.51 -24.98 -7.53
N SER A 350 -13.08 -24.18 -6.56
CA SER A 350 -12.56 -24.67 -5.28
C SER A 350 -12.91 -23.69 -4.15
N LYS A 351 -13.13 -24.23 -2.96
CA LYS A 351 -13.26 -23.52 -1.69
C LYS A 351 -12.06 -23.76 -0.77
N ASP A 352 -11.05 -24.50 -1.23
CA ASP A 352 -9.82 -24.77 -0.51
C ASP A 352 -8.84 -23.61 -0.68
N ALA A 353 -8.58 -22.88 0.41
CA ALA A 353 -7.71 -21.71 0.45
C ALA A 353 -6.20 -22.04 0.46
N THR A 354 -5.82 -23.31 0.57
CA THR A 354 -4.41 -23.74 0.71
C THR A 354 -3.53 -23.16 -0.42
N SER A 355 -4.03 -23.20 -1.66
CA SER A 355 -3.31 -22.68 -2.83
C SER A 355 -3.13 -21.15 -2.83
N ALA A 356 -3.97 -20.39 -2.11
CA ALA A 356 -3.79 -18.95 -1.95
C ALA A 356 -2.60 -18.59 -1.04
N GLY A 357 -2.20 -19.51 -0.15
CA GLY A 357 -1.00 -19.40 0.68
C GLY A 357 0.31 -19.73 -0.03
N ALA A 358 0.28 -20.26 -1.26
CA ALA A 358 1.47 -20.66 -2.00
C ALA A 358 2.42 -19.48 -2.28
N SER A 359 3.65 -19.81 -2.67
CA SER A 359 4.66 -18.82 -3.07
C SER A 359 4.16 -17.98 -4.26
N ARG A 360 4.56 -16.71 -4.29
CA ARG A 360 4.30 -15.85 -5.43
C ARG A 360 4.96 -16.39 -6.69
N GLN A 361 4.37 -16.11 -7.84
CA GLN A 361 4.95 -16.44 -9.14
C GLN A 361 6.21 -15.62 -9.44
N GLY A 362 6.92 -15.97 -10.50
CA GLY A 362 8.00 -15.15 -11.06
C GLY A 362 7.51 -13.70 -11.30
N GLY A 363 8.35 -12.72 -10.96
CA GLY A 363 7.98 -11.30 -11.02
C GLY A 363 7.13 -10.80 -9.86
N GLY A 364 6.72 -11.67 -8.92
CA GLY A 364 6.02 -11.34 -7.69
C GLY A 364 4.48 -11.35 -7.79
N ALA A 365 3.90 -11.82 -8.89
CA ALA A 365 2.44 -11.95 -9.01
C ALA A 365 1.87 -12.93 -7.97
N LEU A 366 0.59 -12.80 -7.64
CA LEU A 366 -0.12 -13.73 -6.78
C LEU A 366 -0.06 -15.15 -7.34
N PRO A 367 -0.12 -16.21 -6.51
CA PRO A 367 -0.09 -17.59 -6.99
C PRO A 367 -1.33 -17.88 -7.84
N VAL A 368 -1.15 -18.75 -8.84
CA VAL A 368 -2.29 -19.29 -9.61
C VAL A 368 -3.11 -20.20 -8.70
N THR A 369 -4.42 -20.01 -8.68
CA THR A 369 -5.32 -20.80 -7.83
C THR A 369 -6.66 -21.04 -8.51
N SER A 370 -7.31 -22.15 -8.21
CA SER A 370 -8.73 -22.39 -8.48
C SER A 370 -9.64 -21.91 -7.34
N PHE A 371 -9.08 -21.53 -6.18
CA PHE A 371 -9.81 -21.04 -5.02
C PHE A 371 -10.63 -19.80 -5.38
N LEU A 372 -11.89 -19.79 -5.04
CA LEU A 372 -12.88 -18.74 -5.30
C LEU A 372 -13.02 -18.30 -6.78
N THR A 373 -12.42 -19.04 -7.74
CA THR A 373 -12.67 -18.79 -9.16
C THR A 373 -13.97 -19.45 -9.59
N THR A 374 -14.63 -18.89 -10.61
CA THR A 374 -15.87 -19.43 -11.17
C THR A 374 -15.68 -19.90 -12.60
N GLY A 375 -16.55 -20.81 -13.08
CA GLY A 375 -16.44 -21.34 -14.44
C GLY A 375 -16.64 -20.29 -15.52
N SER A 376 -17.60 -19.36 -15.32
CA SER A 376 -17.93 -18.32 -16.30
C SER A 376 -17.02 -17.10 -16.26
N GLY A 377 -16.36 -16.85 -15.12
CA GLY A 377 -15.64 -15.60 -14.86
C GLY A 377 -16.44 -14.32 -15.07
N ALA A 378 -17.77 -14.40 -15.20
CA ALA A 378 -18.63 -13.26 -15.48
C ALA A 378 -18.76 -12.30 -14.30
N ILE A 379 -18.82 -12.85 -13.08
CA ILE A 379 -18.88 -12.11 -11.82
C ILE A 379 -17.83 -12.63 -10.83
N GLY A 380 -17.47 -11.80 -9.86
CA GLY A 380 -16.42 -12.11 -8.90
C GLY A 380 -15.01 -11.85 -9.43
N SER A 381 -14.02 -12.01 -8.55
CA SER A 381 -12.61 -11.83 -8.87
C SER A 381 -12.03 -13.01 -9.66
N GLY A 382 -11.02 -12.74 -10.49
CA GLY A 382 -10.28 -13.78 -11.20
C GLY A 382 -9.23 -14.49 -10.34
N MET A 383 -9.03 -14.07 -9.07
CA MET A 383 -8.04 -14.63 -8.14
C MET A 383 -6.58 -14.62 -8.68
N GLY A 384 -6.19 -13.62 -9.47
CA GLY A 384 -4.81 -13.50 -9.96
C GLY A 384 -4.67 -12.63 -11.19
#